data_acecb159ccebceb271f0ff5c9c926066
#
_entry.id   acecb159ccebceb271f0ff5c9c926066
#
_cell.length_a   1.000
_cell.length_b   1.000
_cell.length_c   1.000
_cell.angle_alpha   90.00
_cell.angle_beta   90.00
_cell.angle_gamma   90.00
#
_symmetry.space_group_name_H-M   'P 1'
#
loop_
_entity.id
_entity.type
_entity.pdbx_description
1 polymer ?
#
loop_
_entity_poly.entity_id
_entity_poly.type
_entity_poly.pdbx_seq_one_letter_code
_entity_poly.pdbx_strand_id
1 'polypeptide(L)'
;MKMVFVGNLPSDATEDEISQLFSAHGRVRSIRLVRDVFSGTCRGFGFVEMEGHEARAAIGALNGWELRGQRLKVNEERPKERVGGRRR
;
A
#
# COMPACT_ATOMS: atom_id res chain seq x y z
N MET A 1 -10.74 7.75 6.73
CA MET A 1 -10.03 6.84 5.80
C MET A 1 -8.55 7.13 5.79
N LYS A 2 -7.77 6.10 5.68
CA LYS A 2 -6.32 6.22 5.61
C LYS A 2 -5.83 5.62 4.31
N MET A 3 -4.84 6.25 3.73
CA MET A 3 -4.16 5.71 2.55
C MET A 3 -2.91 4.97 3.01
N VAL A 4 -2.78 3.72 2.60
CA VAL A 4 -1.66 2.87 2.98
C VAL A 4 -0.74 2.71 1.78
N PHE A 5 0.53 3.04 1.97
CA PHE A 5 1.55 2.85 0.94
C PHE A 5 2.09 1.43 1.03
N VAL A 6 2.16 0.76 -0.12
CA VAL A 6 2.73 -0.58 -0.22
C VAL A 6 3.85 -0.53 -1.25
N GLY A 7 5.05 -0.86 -0.83
CA GLY A 7 6.21 -0.79 -1.72
C GLY A 7 6.95 -2.09 -1.78
N ASN A 8 7.94 -2.13 -2.66
CA ASN A 8 8.79 -3.29 -2.90
C ASN A 8 8.00 -4.49 -3.40
N LEU A 9 7.00 -4.21 -4.23
CA LEU A 9 6.15 -5.25 -4.79
C LEU A 9 6.85 -5.95 -5.95
N PRO A 10 6.58 -7.26 -6.15
CA PRO A 10 7.05 -7.93 -7.36
C PRO A 10 6.44 -7.29 -8.60
N SER A 11 7.14 -7.38 -9.73
CA SER A 11 6.66 -6.76 -10.96
C SER A 11 5.39 -7.42 -11.49
N ASP A 12 5.10 -8.65 -11.08
CA ASP A 12 3.90 -9.35 -11.49
C ASP A 12 2.78 -9.28 -10.45
N ALA A 13 2.92 -8.41 -9.45
CA ALA A 13 1.87 -8.23 -8.45
C ALA A 13 0.60 -7.68 -9.11
N THR A 14 -0.55 -8.15 -8.62
CA THR A 14 -1.83 -7.69 -9.12
C THR A 14 -2.61 -7.03 -8.00
N GLU A 15 -3.59 -6.22 -8.41
CA GLU A 15 -4.46 -5.57 -7.43
C GLU A 15 -5.25 -6.59 -6.63
N ASP A 16 -5.72 -7.66 -7.27
CA ASP A 16 -6.44 -8.72 -6.56
C ASP A 16 -5.58 -9.34 -5.48
N GLU A 17 -4.33 -9.62 -5.80
CA GLU A 17 -3.43 -10.24 -4.85
C GLU A 17 -3.21 -9.36 -3.63
N ILE A 18 -2.94 -8.09 -3.86
CA ILE A 18 -2.70 -7.17 -2.77
C ILE A 18 -3.99 -6.92 -1.98
N SER A 19 -5.10 -6.81 -2.69
CA SER A 19 -6.39 -6.64 -2.04
C SER A 19 -6.69 -7.81 -1.08
N GLN A 20 -6.37 -9.02 -1.50
CA GLN A 20 -6.60 -10.18 -0.64
C GLN A 20 -5.74 -10.15 0.59
N LEU A 21 -4.48 -9.74 0.46
CA LEU A 21 -3.60 -9.62 1.62
C LEU A 21 -4.15 -8.63 2.64
N PHE A 22 -4.59 -7.49 2.15
CA PHE A 22 -5.09 -6.45 3.04
C PHE A 22 -6.47 -6.77 3.58
N SER A 23 -7.29 -7.51 2.83
CA SER A 23 -8.64 -7.86 3.26
C SER A 23 -8.65 -8.73 4.50
N ALA A 24 -7.57 -9.45 4.75
CA ALA A 24 -7.47 -10.26 5.95
C ALA A 24 -7.42 -9.40 7.22
N HIS A 25 -7.12 -8.13 7.09
CA HIS A 25 -6.95 -7.23 8.23
C HIS A 25 -8.00 -6.14 8.28
N GLY A 26 -8.87 -6.07 7.27
CA GLY A 26 -9.94 -5.09 7.25
C GLY A 26 -10.45 -4.91 5.84
N ARG A 27 -11.49 -4.11 5.71
CA ARG A 27 -12.10 -3.89 4.41
C ARG A 27 -11.24 -2.95 3.57
N VAL A 28 -10.91 -3.37 2.36
CA VAL A 28 -10.22 -2.53 1.40
C VAL A 28 -11.28 -1.71 0.66
N ARG A 29 -11.17 -0.38 0.78
CA ARG A 29 -12.13 0.52 0.15
C ARG A 29 -11.75 0.79 -1.30
N SER A 30 -10.48 0.95 -1.55
CA SER A 30 -9.98 1.08 -2.91
C SER A 30 -8.52 0.66 -2.93
N ILE A 31 -8.04 0.37 -4.13
CA ILE A 31 -6.65 -0.05 -4.29
C ILE A 31 -6.18 0.43 -5.65
N ARG A 32 -4.92 0.84 -5.70
CA ARG A 32 -4.30 1.28 -6.94
C ARG A 32 -2.85 0.86 -6.93
N LEU A 33 -2.46 0.07 -7.92
CA LEU A 33 -1.05 -0.23 -8.15
C LEU A 33 -0.56 0.64 -9.28
N VAL A 34 0.65 1.18 -9.11
CA VAL A 34 1.27 1.99 -10.14
C VAL A 34 1.96 1.06 -11.13
N ARG A 35 1.61 1.19 -12.40
CA ARG A 35 2.13 0.32 -13.44
C ARG A 35 2.91 1.13 -14.46
N ASP A 36 3.88 0.47 -15.08
CA ASP A 36 4.61 1.06 -16.18
C ASP A 36 3.72 1.07 -17.41
N VAL A 37 3.56 2.25 -18.03
CA VAL A 37 2.63 2.37 -19.16
C VAL A 37 3.10 1.63 -20.40
N PHE A 38 4.40 1.38 -20.50
CA PHE A 38 4.93 0.70 -21.68
C PHE A 38 4.89 -0.81 -21.54
N SER A 39 5.22 -1.34 -20.39
CA SER A 39 5.30 -2.78 -20.20
C SER A 39 4.09 -3.36 -19.50
N GLY A 40 3.29 -2.52 -18.83
CA GLY A 40 2.13 -2.99 -18.07
C GLY A 40 2.49 -3.67 -16.76
N THR A 41 3.77 -3.68 -16.39
CA THR A 41 4.18 -4.31 -15.13
C THR A 41 4.03 -3.35 -13.97
N CYS A 42 3.90 -3.91 -12.77
CA CYS A 42 3.83 -3.11 -11.55
C CYS A 42 5.18 -2.43 -11.32
N ARG A 43 5.15 -1.15 -10.98
CA ARG A 43 6.38 -0.41 -10.73
C ARG A 43 6.95 -0.67 -9.35
N GLY A 44 6.32 -1.59 -8.59
CA GLY A 44 6.83 -1.98 -7.30
C GLY A 44 6.16 -1.30 -6.13
N PHE A 45 5.13 -0.49 -6.38
CA PHE A 45 4.41 0.15 -5.29
C PHE A 45 2.98 0.46 -5.67
N GLY A 46 2.19 0.74 -4.65
CA GLY A 46 0.79 1.09 -4.85
C GLY A 46 0.21 1.66 -3.57
N PHE A 47 -1.09 1.89 -3.59
CA PHE A 47 -1.80 2.48 -2.47
C PHE A 47 -3.08 1.70 -2.20
N VAL A 48 -3.41 1.54 -0.92
CA VAL A 48 -4.63 0.87 -0.49
C VAL A 48 -5.35 1.80 0.48
N GLU A 49 -6.64 2.00 0.27
CA GLU A 49 -7.43 2.86 1.14
C GLU A 49 -8.26 2.01 2.09
N MET A 50 -8.12 2.25 3.39
CA MET A 50 -8.80 1.48 4.43
C MET A 50 -9.21 2.40 5.58
N GLU A 51 -10.12 1.90 6.43
CA GLU A 51 -10.46 2.59 7.67
C GLU A 51 -9.23 2.71 8.56
N GLY A 52 -9.20 3.78 9.38
CA GLY A 52 -8.01 4.11 10.13
C GLY A 52 -7.46 2.99 10.99
N HIS A 53 -8.31 2.37 11.82
CA HIS A 53 -7.80 1.33 12.71
C HIS A 53 -7.49 0.04 11.95
N GLU A 54 -8.21 -0.24 10.88
CA GLU A 54 -7.93 -1.39 10.05
C GLU A 54 -6.64 -1.19 9.25
N ALA A 55 -6.43 0.04 8.77
CA ALA A 55 -5.20 0.37 8.09
C ALA A 55 -3.99 0.16 9.00
N ARG A 56 -4.11 0.56 10.25
CA ARG A 56 -3.04 0.36 11.21
C ARG A 56 -2.75 -1.11 11.43
N ALA A 57 -3.80 -1.92 11.56
CA ALA A 57 -3.62 -3.36 11.75
C ALA A 57 -2.94 -3.98 10.53
N ALA A 58 -3.34 -3.56 9.34
CA ALA A 58 -2.73 -4.07 8.12
C ALA A 58 -1.26 -3.68 8.03
N ILE A 59 -0.94 -2.44 8.36
CA ILE A 59 0.44 -1.97 8.34
C ILE A 59 1.30 -2.83 9.28
N GLY A 60 0.82 -3.03 10.51
CA GLY A 60 1.58 -3.81 11.47
C GLY A 60 1.76 -5.27 11.07
N ALA A 61 0.78 -5.83 10.39
CA ALA A 61 0.85 -7.24 10.00
C ALA A 61 1.63 -7.44 8.70
N LEU A 62 1.54 -6.50 7.77
CA LEU A 62 2.06 -6.72 6.42
C LEU A 62 3.39 -6.01 6.15
N ASN A 63 3.80 -5.09 7.02
CA ASN A 63 5.11 -4.48 6.86
C ASN A 63 6.18 -5.54 7.09
N GLY A 64 6.99 -5.79 6.08
CA GLY A 64 7.98 -6.86 6.13
C GLY A 64 7.45 -8.20 5.67
N TRP A 65 6.19 -8.28 5.26
CA TRP A 65 5.60 -9.51 4.73
C TRP A 65 6.33 -9.91 3.45
N GLU A 66 6.67 -11.17 3.35
CA GLU A 66 7.41 -11.64 2.20
C GLU A 66 6.45 -12.15 1.13
N LEU A 67 6.53 -11.57 -0.06
CA LEU A 67 5.71 -11.95 -1.18
C LEU A 67 6.63 -12.32 -2.33
N ARG A 68 6.66 -13.59 -2.66
CA ARG A 68 7.52 -14.15 -3.71
C ARG A 68 8.97 -13.68 -3.58
N GLY A 69 9.47 -13.74 -2.35
CA GLY A 69 10.85 -13.41 -2.08
C GLY A 69 11.16 -11.94 -1.85
N GLN A 70 10.16 -11.09 -1.94
CA GLN A 70 10.34 -9.65 -1.70
C GLN A 70 9.60 -9.23 -0.45
N ARG A 71 10.29 -8.49 0.40
CA ARG A 71 9.66 -7.98 1.62
C ARG A 71 8.96 -6.69 1.33
N LEU A 72 7.67 -6.67 1.61
CA LEU A 72 6.85 -5.50 1.37
C LEU A 72 7.16 -4.40 2.36
N LYS A 73 7.11 -3.16 1.90
CA LYS A 73 7.18 -1.99 2.75
C LYS A 73 5.77 -1.42 2.84
N VAL A 74 5.21 -1.43 4.04
CA VAL A 74 3.83 -1.01 4.23
C VAL A 74 3.82 0.10 5.28
N ASN A 75 3.38 1.28 4.87
CA ASN A 75 3.36 2.44 5.74
C ASN A 75 2.09 3.24 5.50
N GLU A 76 1.76 4.07 6.45
CA GLU A 76 0.66 5.00 6.27
C GLU A 76 1.12 6.15 5.38
N GLU A 77 0.35 6.41 4.34
CA GLU A 77 0.63 7.53 3.45
C GLU A 77 -0.21 8.71 3.89
N ARG A 78 0.44 9.78 4.26
CA ARG A 78 -0.26 10.98 4.70
C ARG A 78 -0.35 11.96 3.55
N PRO A 79 -1.49 12.64 3.42
CA PRO A 79 -1.58 13.72 2.42
C PRO A 79 -0.57 14.80 2.76
N LYS A 80 0.08 15.33 1.76
CA LYS A 80 1.00 16.44 1.95
C LYS A 80 0.23 17.72 2.05
N GLU A 81 0.32 18.31 3.18
CA GLU A 81 -0.34 19.58 3.36
C GLU A 81 0.60 20.67 3.39
N ARG A 82 0.57 20.95 3.42
CA ARG A 82 1.41 21.51 3.73
C ARG A 82 1.76 22.01 4.63
N VAL A 83 1.98 21.97 4.82
CA VAL A 83 2.23 22.21 5.71
C VAL A 83 2.88 22.81 6.22
N GLY A 84 2.79 23.24 6.12
CA GLY A 84 3.28 23.88 6.54
C GLY A 84 3.80 24.00 7.59
N GLY A 85 3.96 24.20 7.90
CA GLY A 85 4.38 24.32 8.77
C GLY A 85 5.26 24.27 9.22
N ARG A 86 5.31 24.30 8.96
CA ARG A 86 5.98 24.23 9.39
C ARG A 86 6.66 24.60 10.01
N ARG A 87 6.80 24.75 10.09
CA ARG A 87 7.35 24.90 10.55
C ARG A 87 7.78 25.21 11.18
N ARG A 88 7.97 25.51 11.29
CA ARG A 88 8.19 25.64 11.77
C ARG A 88 8.25 25.79 12.11
#